data_b2156147e7379daeae056c31182327f6
#
_entry.id   b2156147e7379daeae056c31182327f6
#
_cell.length_a   1.000
_cell.length_b   1.000
_cell.length_c   1.000
_cell.angle_alpha   90.00
_cell.angle_beta   90.00
_cell.angle_gamma   90.00
#
_symmetry.space_group_name_H-M   'P 1'
#
loop_
_entity.id
_entity.type
_entity.pdbx_description
1 polymer ?
#
loop_
_entity_poly.entity_id
_entity_poly.type
_entity_poly.pdbx_seq_one_letter_code
_entity_poly.pdbx_strand_id
1 'polypeptide(L)'
;MTGAAGFIGANFIKYMLRQYADIRIVVLDLLTYAGNLGTIADDIDGERCLFVKGDIGDRALADSLFAQYAFDCVVNFAAESHVDRSIENPQLFLQTNILGTQNLLDAARKAWVTGKDAQGYPTWREGVRFHQVSTDEVYGSLGEEGFFTEETPLDPRSPYSASKTSADLFVKAYHETYKMPVSITRCSNNYGPYHFPEKLIPLIIKNILEGKQLPVYGDGSNVRDWLYVEDHCKAIDAVIHRGRAGEVYNVGGHNEKKNIEIVRLTIQTIRQLMTEQPSYRAVLKKRELAADGQISIDWINDSLITFVKDRLGHDQRYAIDPTKISDELGWKPETRFEVGIVKTIRWYLDHQAWVEEITGGDYMRYYERMYGQR
;
A
#
# COMPACT_ATOMS: atom_id res chain seq x y z
N MET A 1 -14.66 -3.73 -2.89
CA MET A 1 -13.23 -3.34 -2.71
C MET A 1 -12.44 -3.85 -3.90
N THR A 2 -11.54 -3.06 -4.45
CA THR A 2 -10.70 -3.48 -5.59
C THR A 2 -9.24 -3.55 -5.16
N GLY A 3 -8.42 -4.41 -5.80
CA GLY A 3 -6.99 -4.55 -5.44
C GLY A 3 -6.75 -5.07 -4.02
N ALA A 4 -7.71 -5.74 -3.44
CA ALA A 4 -7.69 -6.08 -2.03
C ALA A 4 -7.00 -7.43 -1.70
N ALA A 5 -6.51 -8.16 -2.72
CA ALA A 5 -5.54 -9.25 -2.53
C ALA A 5 -4.09 -8.74 -2.41
N GLY A 6 -3.86 -7.42 -2.57
CA GLY A 6 -2.60 -6.73 -2.32
C GLY A 6 -2.41 -6.35 -0.87
N PHE A 7 -1.24 -5.77 -0.54
CA PHE A 7 -0.78 -5.46 0.82
C PHE A 7 -1.78 -4.66 1.68
N ILE A 8 -2.09 -3.42 1.28
CA ILE A 8 -2.95 -2.53 2.08
C ILE A 8 -4.38 -3.06 2.11
N GLY A 9 -4.89 -3.49 0.94
CA GLY A 9 -6.26 -3.98 0.83
C GLY A 9 -6.53 -5.23 1.64
N ALA A 10 -5.59 -6.19 1.71
CA ALA A 10 -5.71 -7.38 2.53
C ALA A 10 -5.77 -7.06 4.03
N ASN A 11 -4.91 -6.15 4.51
CA ASN A 11 -4.98 -5.66 5.88
C ASN A 11 -6.32 -4.95 6.15
N PHE A 12 -6.83 -4.19 5.18
CA PHE A 12 -8.10 -3.49 5.31
C PHE A 12 -9.30 -4.45 5.36
N ILE A 13 -9.33 -5.53 4.55
CA ILE A 13 -10.35 -6.59 4.68
C ILE A 13 -10.36 -7.14 6.10
N LYS A 14 -9.20 -7.58 6.59
CA LYS A 14 -9.06 -8.17 7.95
C LYS A 14 -9.49 -7.19 9.04
N TYR A 15 -9.13 -5.92 8.89
CA TYR A 15 -9.56 -4.86 9.80
C TYR A 15 -11.08 -4.67 9.77
N MET A 16 -11.69 -4.50 8.61
CA MET A 16 -13.14 -4.26 8.47
C MET A 16 -13.99 -5.43 8.96
N LEU A 17 -13.60 -6.67 8.66
CA LEU A 17 -14.31 -7.87 9.13
C LEU A 17 -14.27 -8.03 10.65
N ARG A 18 -13.19 -7.52 11.31
CA ARG A 18 -13.10 -7.50 12.79
C ARG A 18 -13.93 -6.38 13.41
N GLN A 19 -13.99 -5.20 12.75
CA GLN A 19 -14.69 -4.03 13.29
C GLN A 19 -16.22 -4.12 13.12
N TYR A 20 -16.70 -4.70 12.03
CA TYR A 20 -18.11 -4.67 11.66
C TYR A 20 -18.64 -6.08 11.42
N ALA A 21 -19.57 -6.54 12.29
CA ALA A 21 -20.12 -7.88 12.21
C ALA A 21 -21.07 -8.09 11.01
N ASP A 22 -21.72 -7.02 10.55
CA ASP A 22 -22.75 -7.01 9.50
C ASP A 22 -22.24 -6.54 8.12
N ILE A 23 -20.95 -6.20 8.01
CA ILE A 23 -20.37 -5.77 6.71
C ILE A 23 -20.32 -6.94 5.73
N ARG A 24 -20.60 -6.61 4.46
CA ARG A 24 -20.36 -7.51 3.32
C ARG A 24 -19.36 -6.88 2.38
N ILE A 25 -18.36 -7.64 1.98
CA ILE A 25 -17.26 -7.22 1.12
C ILE A 25 -17.25 -8.08 -0.13
N VAL A 26 -17.27 -7.44 -1.30
CA VAL A 26 -16.94 -8.08 -2.58
C VAL A 26 -15.57 -7.58 -2.99
N VAL A 27 -14.62 -8.49 -3.11
CA VAL A 27 -13.24 -8.21 -3.53
C VAL A 27 -13.14 -8.44 -5.04
N LEU A 28 -12.80 -7.40 -5.79
CA LEU A 28 -12.43 -7.49 -7.20
C LEU A 28 -10.93 -7.31 -7.34
N ASP A 29 -10.23 -8.35 -7.78
CA ASP A 29 -8.77 -8.32 -7.96
C ASP A 29 -8.36 -9.13 -9.19
N LEU A 30 -7.42 -8.60 -9.96
CA LEU A 30 -6.91 -9.27 -11.16
C LEU A 30 -5.89 -10.36 -10.80
N LEU A 31 -5.35 -10.33 -9.56
CA LEU A 31 -4.25 -11.18 -9.10
C LEU A 31 -3.02 -11.04 -10.00
N THR A 32 -2.55 -9.79 -10.16
CA THR A 32 -1.27 -9.49 -10.80
C THR A 32 -0.11 -9.90 -9.88
N TYR A 33 1.11 -9.52 -10.21
CA TYR A 33 2.31 -9.95 -9.50
C TYR A 33 2.32 -9.73 -7.97
N ALA A 34 1.64 -8.68 -7.48
CA ALA A 34 1.58 -8.32 -6.05
C ALA A 34 0.26 -8.71 -5.37
N GLY A 35 -0.72 -9.20 -6.13
CA GLY A 35 -1.99 -9.71 -5.62
C GLY A 35 -1.90 -11.21 -5.39
N ASN A 36 -2.06 -11.67 -4.14
CA ASN A 36 -2.04 -13.08 -3.80
C ASN A 36 -3.33 -13.47 -3.08
N LEU A 37 -4.06 -14.42 -3.67
CA LEU A 37 -5.30 -14.93 -3.08
C LEU A 37 -5.05 -15.60 -1.73
N GLY A 38 -3.91 -16.28 -1.54
CA GLY A 38 -3.53 -16.89 -0.25
C GLY A 38 -3.47 -15.89 0.89
N THR A 39 -3.23 -14.60 0.61
CA THR A 39 -3.21 -13.54 1.64
C THR A 39 -4.57 -13.31 2.29
N ILE A 40 -5.66 -13.54 1.56
CA ILE A 40 -7.05 -13.31 2.00
C ILE A 40 -7.90 -14.58 1.98
N ALA A 41 -7.31 -15.74 1.73
CA ALA A 41 -8.06 -17.00 1.59
C ALA A 41 -8.91 -17.32 2.81
N ASP A 42 -8.36 -17.11 4.01
CA ASP A 42 -9.06 -17.36 5.28
C ASP A 42 -10.18 -16.36 5.57
N ASP A 43 -10.18 -15.21 4.88
CA ASP A 43 -11.21 -14.16 5.03
C ASP A 43 -12.38 -14.38 4.07
N ILE A 44 -12.20 -15.16 2.99
CA ILE A 44 -13.23 -15.46 1.98
C ILE A 44 -14.11 -16.59 2.49
N ASP A 45 -15.28 -16.24 3.01
CA ASP A 45 -16.25 -17.18 3.59
C ASP A 45 -17.46 -17.46 2.69
N GLY A 46 -17.59 -16.77 1.56
CA GLY A 46 -18.74 -16.89 0.65
C GLY A 46 -20.01 -16.18 1.12
N GLU A 47 -20.02 -15.58 2.31
CA GLU A 47 -21.17 -14.86 2.89
C GLU A 47 -20.86 -13.39 3.12
N ARG A 48 -19.86 -13.10 3.97
CA ARG A 48 -19.45 -11.73 4.33
C ARG A 48 -18.33 -11.21 3.43
N CYS A 49 -17.48 -12.12 2.93
CA CYS A 49 -16.39 -11.78 2.03
C CYS A 49 -16.41 -12.68 0.80
N LEU A 50 -16.62 -12.07 -0.36
CA LEU A 50 -16.68 -12.73 -1.66
C LEU A 50 -15.50 -12.30 -2.50
N PHE A 51 -14.94 -13.21 -3.30
CA PHE A 51 -13.88 -12.91 -4.24
C PHE A 51 -14.35 -13.05 -5.68
N VAL A 52 -14.02 -12.05 -6.50
CA VAL A 52 -14.21 -12.04 -7.94
C VAL A 52 -12.87 -11.74 -8.60
N LYS A 53 -12.39 -12.65 -9.44
CA LYS A 53 -11.21 -12.40 -10.26
C LYS A 53 -11.58 -11.56 -11.47
N GLY A 54 -10.98 -10.37 -11.63
CA GLY A 54 -11.25 -9.51 -12.77
C GLY A 54 -10.49 -8.20 -12.75
N ASP A 55 -10.49 -7.55 -13.91
CA ASP A 55 -9.86 -6.26 -14.16
C ASP A 55 -10.84 -5.12 -13.90
N ILE A 56 -10.42 -4.10 -13.17
CA ILE A 56 -11.20 -2.86 -12.98
C ILE A 56 -11.41 -2.10 -14.29
N GLY A 57 -10.58 -2.34 -15.31
CA GLY A 57 -10.74 -1.83 -16.67
C GLY A 57 -11.85 -2.53 -17.46
N ASP A 58 -12.33 -3.70 -17.03
CA ASP A 58 -13.43 -4.40 -17.67
C ASP A 58 -14.78 -3.76 -17.31
N ARG A 59 -15.31 -2.98 -18.26
CA ARG A 59 -16.56 -2.24 -18.08
C ARG A 59 -17.76 -3.15 -17.89
N ALA A 60 -17.81 -4.25 -18.65
CA ALA A 60 -18.94 -5.17 -18.57
C ALA A 60 -18.98 -5.87 -17.21
N LEU A 61 -17.80 -6.27 -16.71
CA LEU A 61 -17.67 -6.86 -15.38
C LEU A 61 -18.07 -5.85 -14.30
N ALA A 62 -17.55 -4.62 -14.34
CA ALA A 62 -17.90 -3.58 -13.37
C ALA A 62 -19.43 -3.32 -13.36
N ASP A 63 -20.04 -3.07 -14.54
CA ASP A 63 -21.48 -2.85 -14.66
C ASP A 63 -22.28 -4.08 -14.13
N SER A 64 -21.83 -5.32 -14.37
CA SER A 64 -22.49 -6.54 -13.89
C SER A 64 -22.44 -6.68 -12.36
N LEU A 65 -21.29 -6.36 -11.74
CA LEU A 65 -21.12 -6.40 -10.29
C LEU A 65 -22.02 -5.38 -9.59
N PHE A 66 -22.12 -4.15 -10.12
CA PHE A 66 -23.05 -3.14 -9.59
C PHE A 66 -24.51 -3.51 -9.80
N ALA A 67 -24.86 -4.26 -10.85
CA ALA A 67 -26.21 -4.77 -11.05
C ALA A 67 -26.55 -5.94 -10.10
N GLN A 68 -25.55 -6.78 -9.78
CA GLN A 68 -25.72 -7.94 -8.91
C GLN A 68 -25.73 -7.55 -7.43
N TYR A 69 -24.91 -6.58 -7.04
CA TYR A 69 -24.72 -6.16 -5.66
C TYR A 69 -25.06 -4.69 -5.50
N ALA A 70 -25.87 -4.37 -4.52
CA ALA A 70 -26.26 -2.99 -4.21
C ALA A 70 -25.16 -2.31 -3.36
N PHE A 71 -23.95 -2.12 -3.92
CA PHE A 71 -22.84 -1.53 -3.20
C PHE A 71 -23.15 -0.15 -2.63
N ASP A 72 -22.89 0.07 -1.35
CA ASP A 72 -22.96 1.37 -0.69
C ASP A 72 -21.60 2.11 -0.78
N CYS A 73 -20.51 1.35 -0.77
CA CYS A 73 -19.18 1.91 -0.79
C CYS A 73 -18.28 1.19 -1.81
N VAL A 74 -17.48 1.97 -2.53
CA VAL A 74 -16.35 1.49 -3.32
C VAL A 74 -15.08 1.99 -2.65
N VAL A 75 -14.16 1.07 -2.30
CA VAL A 75 -12.80 1.43 -1.86
C VAL A 75 -11.83 0.91 -2.91
N ASN A 76 -11.21 1.85 -3.64
CA ASN A 76 -10.33 1.53 -4.77
C ASN A 76 -8.87 1.48 -4.31
N PHE A 77 -8.36 0.26 -4.05
CA PHE A 77 -6.94 -0.02 -3.82
C PHE A 77 -6.24 -0.48 -5.10
N ALA A 78 -6.98 -0.92 -6.12
CA ALA A 78 -6.40 -1.45 -7.34
C ALA A 78 -5.51 -0.41 -8.03
N ALA A 79 -4.24 -0.74 -8.15
CA ALA A 79 -3.25 0.09 -8.83
C ALA A 79 -2.00 -0.71 -9.15
N GLU A 80 -1.37 -0.40 -10.27
CA GLU A 80 0.05 -0.67 -10.45
C GLU A 80 0.83 0.33 -9.58
N SER A 81 1.78 -0.14 -8.74
CA SER A 81 2.32 0.67 -7.63
C SER A 81 3.85 0.70 -7.52
N HIS A 82 4.58 0.04 -8.41
CA HIS A 82 6.04 -0.01 -8.35
C HIS A 82 6.67 1.00 -9.31
N VAL A 83 7.41 1.98 -8.77
CA VAL A 83 8.01 3.08 -9.56
C VAL A 83 8.91 2.55 -10.67
N ASP A 84 9.83 1.60 -10.37
CA ASP A 84 10.75 1.07 -11.39
C ASP A 84 9.99 0.37 -12.54
N ARG A 85 8.92 -0.37 -12.22
CA ARG A 85 8.03 -0.97 -13.25
C ARG A 85 7.31 0.10 -14.08
N SER A 86 6.97 1.25 -13.48
CA SER A 86 6.34 2.35 -14.21
C SER A 86 7.28 3.00 -15.23
N ILE A 87 8.59 3.01 -14.96
CA ILE A 87 9.60 3.49 -15.88
C ILE A 87 9.77 2.52 -17.05
N GLU A 88 9.71 1.21 -16.78
CA GLU A 88 9.81 0.17 -17.80
C GLU A 88 8.56 0.07 -18.68
N ASN A 89 7.37 0.15 -18.10
CA ASN A 89 6.09 -0.01 -18.81
C ASN A 89 5.03 1.00 -18.31
N PRO A 90 5.13 2.28 -18.68
CA PRO A 90 4.20 3.31 -18.22
C PRO A 90 2.76 3.09 -18.72
N GLN A 91 2.58 2.46 -19.86
CA GLN A 91 1.25 2.23 -20.45
C GLN A 91 0.34 1.39 -19.53
N LEU A 92 0.89 0.39 -18.85
CA LEU A 92 0.13 -0.43 -17.91
C LEU A 92 -0.45 0.43 -16.77
N PHE A 93 0.33 1.42 -16.30
CA PHE A 93 -0.10 2.34 -15.25
C PHE A 93 -1.23 3.28 -15.72
N LEU A 94 -1.21 3.72 -16.98
CA LEU A 94 -2.31 4.49 -17.55
C LEU A 94 -3.60 3.66 -17.61
N GLN A 95 -3.50 2.42 -18.07
CA GLN A 95 -4.65 1.52 -18.19
C GLN A 95 -5.27 1.20 -16.84
N THR A 96 -4.46 0.76 -15.89
CA THR A 96 -4.96 0.35 -14.57
C THR A 96 -5.36 1.55 -13.73
N ASN A 97 -4.43 2.50 -13.51
CA ASN A 97 -4.63 3.53 -12.49
C ASN A 97 -5.59 4.63 -12.96
N ILE A 98 -5.61 4.96 -14.25
CA ILE A 98 -6.45 6.04 -14.78
C ILE A 98 -7.75 5.48 -15.37
N LEU A 99 -7.64 4.67 -16.42
CA LEU A 99 -8.82 4.16 -17.12
C LEU A 99 -9.64 3.21 -16.23
N GLY A 100 -8.98 2.34 -15.44
CA GLY A 100 -9.66 1.48 -14.49
C GLY A 100 -10.41 2.27 -13.40
N THR A 101 -9.79 3.32 -12.84
CA THR A 101 -10.46 4.20 -11.86
C THR A 101 -11.66 4.92 -12.49
N GLN A 102 -11.50 5.47 -13.71
CA GLN A 102 -12.59 6.14 -14.41
C GLN A 102 -13.75 5.16 -14.71
N ASN A 103 -13.43 3.93 -15.08
CA ASN A 103 -14.43 2.89 -15.31
C ASN A 103 -15.27 2.57 -14.05
N LEU A 104 -14.61 2.43 -12.91
CA LEU A 104 -15.28 2.21 -11.61
C LEU A 104 -16.16 3.43 -11.21
N LEU A 105 -15.66 4.65 -11.42
CA LEU A 105 -16.43 5.88 -11.17
C LEU A 105 -17.69 5.92 -12.01
N ASP A 106 -17.62 5.57 -13.30
CA ASP A 106 -18.80 5.52 -14.19
C ASP A 106 -19.81 4.44 -13.76
N ALA A 107 -19.34 3.25 -13.38
CA ALA A 107 -20.20 2.18 -12.91
C ALA A 107 -20.93 2.58 -11.62
N ALA A 108 -20.19 3.14 -10.65
CA ALA A 108 -20.77 3.65 -9.41
C ALA A 108 -21.77 4.79 -9.66
N ARG A 109 -21.41 5.75 -10.52
CA ARG A 109 -22.29 6.86 -10.89
C ARG A 109 -23.61 6.36 -11.46
N LYS A 110 -23.60 5.42 -12.39
CA LYS A 110 -24.80 4.84 -12.98
C LYS A 110 -25.68 4.15 -11.94
N ALA A 111 -25.07 3.40 -11.02
CA ALA A 111 -25.78 2.60 -10.03
C ALA A 111 -26.36 3.44 -8.88
N TRP A 112 -25.75 4.58 -8.56
CA TRP A 112 -26.10 5.38 -7.38
C TRP A 112 -26.98 6.60 -7.66
N VAL A 113 -27.11 7.03 -8.93
CA VAL A 113 -27.98 8.15 -9.31
C VAL A 113 -29.44 7.78 -9.08
N THR A 114 -30.18 8.65 -8.37
CA THR A 114 -31.60 8.50 -8.08
C THR A 114 -32.50 9.48 -8.86
N GLY A 115 -31.92 10.56 -9.39
CA GLY A 115 -32.64 11.59 -10.12
C GLY A 115 -31.77 12.81 -10.36
N LYS A 116 -32.43 13.99 -10.44
CA LYS A 116 -31.78 15.30 -10.56
C LYS A 116 -32.38 16.28 -9.59
N ASP A 117 -31.56 17.19 -9.05
CA ASP A 117 -32.05 18.33 -8.27
C ASP A 117 -32.63 19.47 -9.14
N ALA A 118 -33.07 20.55 -8.51
CA ALA A 118 -33.63 21.71 -9.19
C ALA A 118 -32.62 22.45 -10.11
N GLN A 119 -31.31 22.29 -9.88
CA GLN A 119 -30.24 22.86 -10.67
C GLN A 119 -29.79 21.93 -11.80
N GLY A 120 -30.34 20.71 -11.86
CA GLY A 120 -30.02 19.70 -12.87
C GLY A 120 -28.82 18.76 -12.51
N TYR A 121 -28.23 18.90 -11.33
CA TYR A 121 -27.22 17.97 -10.85
C TYR A 121 -27.83 16.63 -10.45
N PRO A 122 -27.09 15.50 -10.64
CA PRO A 122 -27.53 14.20 -10.16
C PRO A 122 -27.80 14.21 -8.64
N THR A 123 -28.89 13.57 -8.22
CA THR A 123 -29.09 13.20 -6.82
C THR A 123 -28.63 11.76 -6.59
N TRP A 124 -28.17 11.46 -5.40
CA TRP A 124 -27.49 10.23 -5.06
C TRP A 124 -28.28 9.41 -4.05
N ARG A 125 -28.16 8.09 -4.13
CA ARG A 125 -28.63 7.21 -3.07
C ARG A 125 -27.92 7.58 -1.76
N GLU A 126 -28.67 7.59 -0.66
CA GLU A 126 -28.13 7.95 0.65
C GLU A 126 -27.06 6.93 1.12
N GLY A 127 -26.03 7.43 1.80
CA GLY A 127 -24.97 6.61 2.38
C GLY A 127 -23.90 6.10 1.40
N VAL A 128 -24.03 6.38 0.08
CA VAL A 128 -23.02 5.89 -0.88
C VAL A 128 -21.74 6.70 -0.85
N ARG A 129 -20.60 6.03 -1.10
CA ARG A 129 -19.27 6.65 -1.12
C ARG A 129 -18.32 5.95 -2.09
N PHE A 130 -17.66 6.72 -2.94
CA PHE A 130 -16.47 6.25 -3.67
C PHE A 130 -15.21 6.77 -2.98
N HIS A 131 -14.36 5.88 -2.50
CA HIS A 131 -13.10 6.22 -1.86
C HIS A 131 -11.92 5.77 -2.70
N GLN A 132 -11.03 6.71 -3.02
CA GLN A 132 -9.77 6.48 -3.73
C GLN A 132 -8.61 6.44 -2.73
N VAL A 133 -7.87 5.34 -2.72
CA VAL A 133 -6.61 5.24 -1.98
C VAL A 133 -5.48 5.71 -2.90
N SER A 134 -4.79 6.80 -2.50
CA SER A 134 -3.72 7.45 -3.25
C SER A 134 -2.43 7.52 -2.42
N THR A 135 -1.47 8.30 -2.84
CA THR A 135 -0.11 8.37 -2.31
C THR A 135 0.35 9.82 -2.16
N ASP A 136 1.28 10.09 -1.27
CA ASP A 136 1.97 11.37 -1.14
C ASP A 136 2.92 11.67 -2.30
N GLU A 137 3.32 10.67 -3.08
CA GLU A 137 4.16 10.84 -4.26
C GLU A 137 3.52 11.74 -5.35
N VAL A 138 2.21 12.01 -5.27
CA VAL A 138 1.52 12.94 -6.16
C VAL A 138 1.95 14.40 -5.96
N TYR A 139 2.52 14.73 -4.79
CA TYR A 139 2.99 16.08 -4.45
C TYR A 139 4.39 16.40 -4.97
N GLY A 140 5.16 15.40 -5.39
CA GLY A 140 6.55 15.56 -5.80
C GLY A 140 7.51 15.42 -4.62
N SER A 141 8.63 16.17 -4.63
CA SER A 141 9.70 16.06 -3.63
C SER A 141 9.83 17.33 -2.81
N LEU A 142 9.94 17.17 -1.50
CA LEU A 142 10.29 18.23 -0.57
C LEU A 142 11.80 18.48 -0.55
N GLY A 143 12.18 19.70 -0.14
CA GLY A 143 13.53 20.01 0.33
C GLY A 143 13.77 19.47 1.76
N GLU A 144 14.71 20.12 2.47
CA GLU A 144 15.09 19.71 3.82
C GLU A 144 13.97 19.94 4.85
N GLU A 145 13.12 20.93 4.62
CA GLU A 145 12.07 21.37 5.56
C GLU A 145 10.69 21.37 4.91
N GLY A 146 9.65 21.54 5.73
CA GLY A 146 8.25 21.63 5.32
C GLY A 146 7.54 20.29 5.26
N PHE A 147 6.23 20.37 4.97
CA PHE A 147 5.34 19.22 4.83
C PHE A 147 4.38 19.47 3.67
N PHE A 148 3.97 18.41 2.99
CA PHE A 148 2.86 18.47 2.05
C PHE A 148 1.54 18.55 2.81
N THR A 149 0.74 19.55 2.50
CA THR A 149 -0.66 19.65 2.92
C THR A 149 -1.58 19.27 1.75
N GLU A 150 -2.87 19.12 2.00
CA GLU A 150 -3.85 18.85 0.94
C GLU A 150 -3.97 20.00 -0.09
N GLU A 151 -3.52 21.20 0.27
CA GLU A 151 -3.48 22.41 -0.60
C GLU A 151 -2.19 22.47 -1.43
N THR A 152 -1.19 21.64 -1.16
CA THR A 152 0.06 21.61 -1.92
C THR A 152 -0.24 21.26 -3.39
N PRO A 153 0.27 22.04 -4.37
CA PRO A 153 0.14 21.70 -5.78
C PRO A 153 0.72 20.33 -6.11
N LEU A 154 0.07 19.63 -7.03
CA LEU A 154 0.52 18.31 -7.48
C LEU A 154 1.68 18.46 -8.48
N ASP A 155 2.82 17.82 -8.20
CA ASP A 155 4.04 17.86 -9.02
C ASP A 155 4.66 16.44 -9.15
N PRO A 156 3.94 15.46 -9.75
CA PRO A 156 4.41 14.07 -9.84
C PRO A 156 5.66 13.94 -10.69
N ARG A 157 6.66 13.16 -10.24
CA ARG A 157 7.98 13.04 -10.87
C ARG A 157 8.28 11.64 -11.44
N SER A 158 7.33 10.73 -11.40
CA SER A 158 7.44 9.40 -12.01
C SER A 158 6.17 9.05 -12.80
N PRO A 159 6.23 8.11 -13.76
CA PRO A 159 5.02 7.63 -14.43
C PRO A 159 3.98 7.05 -13.46
N TYR A 160 4.43 6.41 -12.38
CA TYR A 160 3.55 5.95 -11.31
C TYR A 160 2.83 7.12 -10.64
N SER A 161 3.57 8.09 -10.09
CA SER A 161 2.96 9.23 -9.39
C SER A 161 2.08 10.07 -10.32
N ALA A 162 2.45 10.24 -11.59
CA ALA A 162 1.63 10.91 -12.59
C ALA A 162 0.31 10.17 -12.84
N SER A 163 0.32 8.83 -12.89
CA SER A 163 -0.89 8.04 -13.05
C SER A 163 -1.82 8.12 -11.83
N LYS A 164 -1.26 8.15 -10.61
CA LYS A 164 -2.03 8.32 -9.37
C LYS A 164 -2.60 9.74 -9.26
N THR A 165 -1.81 10.76 -9.61
CA THR A 165 -2.28 12.15 -9.73
C THR A 165 -3.47 12.27 -10.68
N SER A 166 -3.36 11.64 -11.86
CA SER A 166 -4.44 11.65 -12.85
C SER A 166 -5.71 10.98 -12.31
N ALA A 167 -5.57 9.83 -11.62
CA ALA A 167 -6.70 9.16 -10.97
C ALA A 167 -7.38 10.07 -9.93
N ASP A 168 -6.60 10.74 -9.06
CA ASP A 168 -7.11 11.69 -8.07
C ASP A 168 -7.90 12.83 -8.73
N LEU A 169 -7.36 13.38 -9.85
CA LEU A 169 -8.01 14.45 -10.60
C LEU A 169 -9.33 13.98 -11.24
N PHE A 170 -9.41 12.74 -11.74
CA PHE A 170 -10.68 12.17 -12.21
C PHE A 170 -11.70 12.04 -11.07
N VAL A 171 -11.29 11.55 -9.90
CA VAL A 171 -12.16 11.44 -8.73
C VAL A 171 -12.69 12.83 -8.32
N LYS A 172 -11.81 13.83 -8.25
CA LYS A 172 -12.21 15.23 -7.98
C LYS A 172 -13.15 15.78 -9.05
N ALA A 173 -12.86 15.55 -10.33
CA ALA A 173 -13.68 16.01 -11.44
C ALA A 173 -15.11 15.42 -11.39
N TYR A 174 -15.27 14.16 -10.96
CA TYR A 174 -16.58 13.55 -10.77
C TYR A 174 -17.36 14.21 -9.63
N HIS A 175 -16.69 14.64 -8.57
CA HIS A 175 -17.31 15.45 -7.53
C HIS A 175 -17.73 16.81 -8.06
N GLU A 176 -16.84 17.54 -8.71
CA GLU A 176 -17.14 18.90 -9.19
C GLU A 176 -18.24 18.90 -10.25
N THR A 177 -18.18 17.96 -11.20
CA THR A 177 -19.11 17.91 -12.33
C THR A 177 -20.46 17.33 -11.94
N TYR A 178 -20.49 16.27 -11.14
CA TYR A 178 -21.70 15.51 -10.84
C TYR A 178 -22.12 15.60 -9.36
N LYS A 179 -21.37 16.30 -8.52
CA LYS A 179 -21.55 16.28 -7.06
C LYS A 179 -21.54 14.87 -6.48
N MET A 180 -20.80 13.95 -7.11
CA MET A 180 -20.68 12.57 -6.68
C MET A 180 -20.03 12.51 -5.29
N PRO A 181 -20.54 11.69 -4.35
CA PRO A 181 -19.97 11.55 -3.02
C PRO A 181 -18.69 10.72 -3.06
N VAL A 182 -17.56 11.39 -3.27
CA VAL A 182 -16.22 10.81 -3.33
C VAL A 182 -15.38 11.27 -2.15
N SER A 183 -14.28 10.56 -1.89
CA SER A 183 -13.20 10.99 -0.99
C SER A 183 -11.87 10.37 -1.43
N ILE A 184 -10.76 11.00 -1.05
CA ILE A 184 -9.41 10.55 -1.38
C ILE A 184 -8.57 10.54 -0.10
N THR A 185 -7.80 9.47 0.12
CA THR A 185 -6.69 9.50 1.07
C THR A 185 -5.36 9.47 0.32
N ARG A 186 -4.41 10.33 0.73
CA ARG A 186 -3.02 10.31 0.27
C ARG A 186 -2.15 9.88 1.43
N CYS A 187 -1.57 8.68 1.33
CA CYS A 187 -0.81 8.12 2.44
C CYS A 187 0.70 8.22 2.19
N SER A 188 1.45 8.30 3.28
CA SER A 188 2.89 8.11 3.30
C SER A 188 3.28 6.62 3.11
N ASN A 189 4.57 6.30 3.15
CA ASN A 189 5.06 4.94 2.93
C ASN A 189 4.52 3.95 3.96
N ASN A 190 3.75 2.99 3.51
CA ASN A 190 3.19 1.95 4.38
C ASN A 190 4.18 0.82 4.64
N TYR A 191 4.11 0.23 5.84
CA TYR A 191 4.83 -0.99 6.21
C TYR A 191 3.99 -1.85 7.15
N GLY A 192 4.27 -3.15 7.18
CA GLY A 192 3.51 -4.10 8.02
C GLY A 192 3.42 -5.50 7.42
N PRO A 193 2.54 -6.35 7.98
CA PRO A 193 2.24 -7.68 7.48
C PRO A 193 1.77 -7.68 6.00
N TYR A 194 2.10 -8.75 5.27
CA TYR A 194 1.70 -8.97 3.87
C TYR A 194 2.28 -7.98 2.84
N HIS A 195 3.28 -7.16 3.19
CA HIS A 195 3.93 -6.26 2.25
C HIS A 195 4.84 -7.04 1.29
N PHE A 196 4.65 -6.86 -0.03
CA PHE A 196 5.33 -7.65 -1.06
C PHE A 196 6.86 -7.40 -1.06
N PRO A 197 7.71 -8.46 -1.20
CA PRO A 197 9.16 -8.38 -0.97
C PRO A 197 9.98 -7.62 -2.03
N GLU A 198 9.37 -6.89 -2.95
CA GLU A 198 10.06 -5.92 -3.81
C GLU A 198 10.22 -4.54 -3.13
N LYS A 199 9.50 -4.29 -2.03
CA LYS A 199 9.57 -3.05 -1.26
C LYS A 199 10.64 -3.13 -0.19
N LEU A 200 11.18 -1.96 0.23
CA LEU A 200 12.40 -1.84 1.03
C LEU A 200 12.43 -2.77 2.26
N ILE A 201 11.48 -2.62 3.19
CA ILE A 201 11.51 -3.37 4.46
C ILE A 201 11.42 -4.88 4.23
N PRO A 202 10.42 -5.43 3.51
CA PRO A 202 10.35 -6.86 3.32
C PRO A 202 11.49 -7.42 2.44
N LEU A 203 12.03 -6.64 1.50
CA LEU A 203 13.22 -7.02 0.73
C LEU A 203 14.43 -7.22 1.64
N ILE A 204 14.69 -6.26 2.55
CA ILE A 204 15.79 -6.35 3.51
C ILE A 204 15.62 -7.56 4.43
N ILE A 205 14.42 -7.77 4.98
CA ILE A 205 14.11 -8.95 5.81
C ILE A 205 14.44 -10.23 5.04
N LYS A 206 13.87 -10.39 3.84
CA LYS A 206 14.08 -11.57 3.00
C LYS A 206 15.55 -11.80 2.68
N ASN A 207 16.28 -10.75 2.29
CA ASN A 207 17.70 -10.88 1.96
C ASN A 207 18.52 -11.29 3.16
N ILE A 208 18.27 -10.76 4.36
CA ILE A 208 18.92 -11.21 5.59
C ILE A 208 18.64 -12.70 5.82
N LEU A 209 17.38 -13.15 5.73
CA LEU A 209 17.03 -14.55 5.94
C LEU A 209 17.72 -15.49 4.93
N GLU A 210 17.96 -15.00 3.72
CA GLU A 210 18.66 -15.76 2.66
C GLU A 210 20.20 -15.62 2.70
N GLY A 211 20.75 -14.78 3.56
CA GLY A 211 22.19 -14.50 3.64
C GLY A 211 22.73 -13.69 2.46
N LYS A 212 21.86 -12.88 1.82
CA LYS A 212 22.18 -12.03 0.67
C LYS A 212 22.55 -10.62 1.09
N GLN A 213 23.21 -9.88 0.16
CA GLN A 213 23.50 -8.46 0.31
C GLN A 213 22.21 -7.62 0.34
N LEU A 214 22.28 -6.47 1.03
CA LEU A 214 21.19 -5.54 1.22
C LEU A 214 21.41 -4.33 0.30
N PRO A 215 20.75 -4.26 -0.86
CA PRO A 215 20.95 -3.17 -1.79
C PRO A 215 20.33 -1.88 -1.25
N VAL A 216 21.15 -0.81 -1.22
CA VAL A 216 20.73 0.54 -0.83
C VAL A 216 20.98 1.48 -2.01
N TYR A 217 19.94 2.13 -2.53
CA TYR A 217 20.04 3.08 -3.62
C TYR A 217 20.82 4.34 -3.18
N GLY A 218 21.75 4.79 -4.05
CA GLY A 218 22.59 5.96 -3.76
C GLY A 218 23.39 5.78 -2.48
N ASP A 219 23.33 6.75 -1.59
CA ASP A 219 23.92 6.72 -0.24
C ASP A 219 22.91 6.36 0.86
N GLY A 220 21.65 6.13 0.49
CA GLY A 220 20.55 5.84 1.40
C GLY A 220 20.04 7.05 2.18
N SER A 221 20.38 8.27 1.77
CA SER A 221 19.99 9.51 2.46
C SER A 221 18.54 9.94 2.21
N ASN A 222 17.85 9.33 1.25
CA ASN A 222 16.45 9.63 0.97
C ASN A 222 15.59 9.41 2.20
N VAL A 223 14.74 10.40 2.51
CA VAL A 223 13.86 10.40 3.70
C VAL A 223 12.45 10.02 3.29
N ARG A 224 11.83 9.13 4.09
CA ARG A 224 10.42 8.74 3.93
C ARG A 224 9.71 8.82 5.28
N ASP A 225 8.46 9.22 5.25
CA ASP A 225 7.56 9.06 6.38
C ASP A 225 6.96 7.65 6.34
N TRP A 226 6.95 6.94 7.48
CA TRP A 226 6.55 5.54 7.58
C TRP A 226 5.27 5.38 8.39
N LEU A 227 4.24 4.84 7.76
CA LEU A 227 2.92 4.61 8.33
C LEU A 227 2.66 3.10 8.51
N TYR A 228 2.37 2.68 9.73
CA TYR A 228 1.98 1.30 9.98
C TYR A 228 0.64 0.98 9.33
N VAL A 229 0.56 -0.13 8.61
CA VAL A 229 -0.59 -0.43 7.74
C VAL A 229 -1.94 -0.49 8.47
N GLU A 230 -1.96 -0.93 9.73
CA GLU A 230 -3.21 -0.96 10.52
C GLU A 230 -3.69 0.45 10.85
N ASP A 231 -2.79 1.39 11.12
CA ASP A 231 -3.16 2.81 11.32
C ASP A 231 -3.70 3.42 10.03
N HIS A 232 -3.16 3.05 8.88
CA HIS A 232 -3.73 3.44 7.58
C HIS A 232 -5.14 2.87 7.38
N CYS A 233 -5.37 1.60 7.74
CA CYS A 233 -6.71 1.01 7.68
C CYS A 233 -7.73 1.79 8.53
N LYS A 234 -7.34 2.20 9.76
CA LYS A 234 -8.17 3.05 10.62
C LYS A 234 -8.45 4.42 10.00
N ALA A 235 -7.48 5.01 9.29
CA ALA A 235 -7.67 6.28 8.60
C ALA A 235 -8.69 6.16 7.46
N ILE A 236 -8.55 5.14 6.61
CA ILE A 236 -9.49 4.87 5.52
C ILE A 236 -10.90 4.68 6.07
N ASP A 237 -11.05 3.86 7.11
CA ASP A 237 -12.32 3.62 7.79
C ASP A 237 -12.95 4.93 8.31
N ALA A 238 -12.16 5.78 8.98
CA ALA A 238 -12.62 7.08 9.44
C ALA A 238 -13.10 7.97 8.28
N VAL A 239 -12.38 7.98 7.16
CA VAL A 239 -12.72 8.82 6.01
C VAL A 239 -13.96 8.32 5.27
N ILE A 240 -14.11 7.01 5.07
CA ILE A 240 -15.31 6.49 4.37
C ILE A 240 -16.59 6.72 5.16
N HIS A 241 -16.53 6.67 6.50
CA HIS A 241 -17.72 6.84 7.35
C HIS A 241 -17.99 8.28 7.75
N ARG A 242 -16.96 9.11 7.95
CA ARG A 242 -17.12 10.45 8.55
C ARG A 242 -16.47 11.57 7.73
N GLY A 243 -15.68 11.25 6.71
CA GLY A 243 -15.04 12.25 5.86
C GLY A 243 -16.05 13.04 5.03
N ARG A 244 -15.75 14.30 4.76
CA ARG A 244 -16.58 15.14 3.89
C ARG A 244 -16.48 14.68 2.44
N ALA A 245 -17.60 14.71 1.72
CA ALA A 245 -17.60 14.40 0.29
C ALA A 245 -16.81 15.44 -0.51
N GLY A 246 -16.04 14.98 -1.50
CA GLY A 246 -15.17 15.82 -2.33
C GLY A 246 -13.78 16.10 -1.75
N GLU A 247 -13.55 15.75 -0.48
CA GLU A 247 -12.33 16.11 0.22
C GLU A 247 -11.20 15.08 0.05
N VAL A 248 -9.98 15.62 0.17
CA VAL A 248 -8.73 14.86 0.26
C VAL A 248 -8.26 14.90 1.72
N TYR A 249 -7.72 13.79 2.20
CA TYR A 249 -7.12 13.68 3.53
C TYR A 249 -5.73 13.07 3.42
N ASN A 250 -4.73 13.78 3.93
CA ASN A 250 -3.38 13.26 4.10
C ASN A 250 -3.32 12.30 5.29
N VAL A 251 -2.64 11.16 5.11
CA VAL A 251 -2.51 10.11 6.13
C VAL A 251 -1.03 9.79 6.32
N GLY A 252 -0.40 10.42 7.30
CA GLY A 252 1.02 10.32 7.61
C GLY A 252 1.32 9.64 8.93
N GLY A 253 2.50 9.04 9.02
CA GLY A 253 2.96 8.32 10.21
C GLY A 253 3.68 9.18 11.23
N HIS A 254 4.13 10.39 10.87
CA HIS A 254 5.06 11.22 11.63
C HIS A 254 6.35 10.46 12.03
N ASN A 255 6.80 9.55 11.18
CA ASN A 255 7.96 8.69 11.40
C ASN A 255 8.96 8.86 10.26
N GLU A 256 9.49 10.07 10.05
CA GLU A 256 10.50 10.32 9.04
C GLU A 256 11.81 9.61 9.36
N LYS A 257 12.30 8.81 8.42
CA LYS A 257 13.58 8.10 8.53
C LYS A 257 14.29 8.02 7.20
N LYS A 258 15.62 8.07 7.23
CA LYS A 258 16.45 7.79 6.05
C LYS A 258 16.40 6.30 5.70
N ASN A 259 16.49 5.97 4.42
CA ASN A 259 16.49 4.58 3.98
C ASN A 259 17.60 3.76 4.66
N ILE A 260 18.80 4.33 4.83
CA ILE A 260 19.91 3.65 5.51
C ILE A 260 19.62 3.37 7.00
N GLU A 261 18.86 4.25 7.67
CA GLU A 261 18.46 4.05 9.07
C GLU A 261 17.46 2.88 9.17
N ILE A 262 16.53 2.77 8.22
CA ILE A 262 15.61 1.63 8.13
C ILE A 262 16.35 0.31 7.98
N VAL A 263 17.35 0.26 7.09
CA VAL A 263 18.16 -0.95 6.86
C VAL A 263 18.88 -1.37 8.13
N ARG A 264 19.57 -0.43 8.80
CA ARG A 264 20.29 -0.71 10.06
C ARG A 264 19.34 -1.13 11.18
N LEU A 265 18.21 -0.45 11.33
CA LEU A 265 17.23 -0.82 12.35
C LEU A 265 16.63 -2.21 12.10
N THR A 266 16.41 -2.57 10.83
CA THR A 266 15.95 -3.92 10.46
C THR A 266 16.98 -4.98 10.83
N ILE A 267 18.28 -4.76 10.52
CA ILE A 267 19.39 -5.63 10.94
C ILE A 267 19.41 -5.83 12.46
N GLN A 268 19.38 -4.73 13.21
CA GLN A 268 19.42 -4.74 14.67
C GLN A 268 18.23 -5.49 15.25
N THR A 269 17.02 -5.21 14.76
CA THR A 269 15.79 -5.83 15.25
C THR A 269 15.76 -7.34 14.97
N ILE A 270 16.20 -7.80 13.79
CA ILE A 270 16.29 -9.24 13.48
C ILE A 270 17.28 -9.93 14.44
N ARG A 271 18.47 -9.36 14.65
CA ARG A 271 19.43 -9.90 15.61
C ARG A 271 18.86 -9.99 17.02
N GLN A 272 18.21 -8.92 17.48
CA GLN A 272 17.55 -8.89 18.79
C GLN A 272 16.52 -10.00 18.93
N LEU A 273 15.59 -10.11 17.99
CA LEU A 273 14.53 -11.13 18.01
C LEU A 273 15.11 -12.55 17.98
N MET A 274 16.17 -12.81 17.20
CA MET A 274 16.85 -14.11 17.14
C MET A 274 17.73 -14.40 18.37
N THR A 275 18.07 -13.38 19.14
CA THR A 275 18.73 -13.54 20.45
C THR A 275 17.71 -13.83 21.54
N GLU A 276 16.61 -13.09 21.58
CA GLU A 276 15.51 -13.27 22.53
C GLU A 276 14.78 -14.59 22.33
N GLN A 277 14.60 -15.02 21.07
CA GLN A 277 13.93 -16.25 20.67
C GLN A 277 14.78 -17.05 19.67
N PRO A 278 15.72 -17.90 20.16
CA PRO A 278 16.66 -18.63 19.29
C PRO A 278 16.01 -19.55 18.24
N SER A 279 14.76 -19.97 18.45
CA SER A 279 14.00 -20.75 17.46
C SER A 279 13.84 -20.03 16.12
N TYR A 280 13.83 -18.70 16.10
CA TYR A 280 13.80 -17.92 14.86
C TYR A 280 15.06 -18.10 13.99
N ARG A 281 16.18 -18.56 14.53
CA ARG A 281 17.37 -18.87 13.71
C ARG A 281 17.13 -20.02 12.72
N ALA A 282 16.13 -20.87 12.99
CA ALA A 282 15.79 -21.97 12.11
C ALA A 282 15.34 -21.54 10.70
N VAL A 283 14.82 -20.32 10.52
CA VAL A 283 14.39 -19.78 9.21
C VAL A 283 15.56 -19.27 8.36
N LEU A 284 16.77 -19.11 8.93
CA LEU A 284 17.94 -18.66 8.18
C LEU A 284 18.38 -19.73 7.17
N LYS A 285 18.60 -19.33 5.92
CA LYS A 285 19.15 -20.23 4.89
C LYS A 285 20.66 -20.45 5.06
N LYS A 286 21.38 -19.45 5.58
CA LYS A 286 22.81 -19.57 5.91
C LYS A 286 22.97 -20.29 7.26
N ARG A 287 23.62 -21.46 7.27
CA ARG A 287 23.70 -22.40 8.40
C ARG A 287 25.11 -22.48 9.01
N GLU A 288 25.78 -21.35 9.19
CA GLU A 288 27.05 -21.31 9.94
C GLU A 288 26.77 -21.55 11.41
N LEU A 289 27.55 -22.43 12.06
CA LEU A 289 27.43 -22.72 13.48
C LEU A 289 28.37 -21.85 14.31
N ALA A 290 27.87 -21.34 15.42
CA ALA A 290 28.68 -20.71 16.45
C ALA A 290 29.35 -21.76 17.35
N ALA A 291 30.25 -21.34 18.23
CA ALA A 291 31.00 -22.22 19.12
C ALA A 291 30.09 -23.04 20.09
N ASP A 292 28.89 -22.52 20.37
CA ASP A 292 27.88 -23.17 21.21
C ASP A 292 26.99 -24.19 20.44
N GLY A 293 27.28 -24.41 19.16
CA GLY A 293 26.52 -25.32 18.29
C GLY A 293 25.21 -24.75 17.75
N GLN A 294 24.85 -23.50 18.07
CA GLN A 294 23.69 -22.84 17.50
C GLN A 294 24.00 -22.24 16.13
N ILE A 295 22.96 -21.95 15.32
CA ILE A 295 23.12 -21.19 14.07
C ILE A 295 23.60 -19.79 14.43
N SER A 296 24.78 -19.39 13.91
CA SER A 296 25.37 -18.07 14.13
C SER A 296 24.55 -16.97 13.45
N ILE A 297 24.41 -15.85 14.15
CA ILE A 297 23.82 -14.60 13.64
C ILE A 297 24.83 -13.46 13.57
N ASP A 298 26.13 -13.73 13.79
CA ASP A 298 27.17 -12.70 13.84
C ASP A 298 27.41 -12.03 12.48
N TRP A 299 27.16 -12.77 11.41
CA TRP A 299 27.22 -12.27 10.04
C TRP A 299 26.07 -11.31 9.68
N ILE A 300 24.99 -11.27 10.48
CA ILE A 300 23.86 -10.32 10.29
C ILE A 300 24.29 -8.96 10.87
N ASN A 301 24.97 -8.16 10.08
CA ASN A 301 25.50 -6.86 10.48
C ASN A 301 25.65 -5.93 9.26
N ASP A 302 26.18 -4.73 9.46
CA ASP A 302 26.30 -3.70 8.41
C ASP A 302 27.15 -4.12 7.21
N SER A 303 27.97 -5.19 7.31
CA SER A 303 28.73 -5.72 6.16
C SER A 303 27.84 -6.31 5.04
N LEU A 304 26.58 -6.56 5.34
CA LEU A 304 25.60 -6.95 4.33
C LEU A 304 25.17 -5.77 3.45
N ILE A 305 25.36 -4.52 3.87
CA ILE A 305 24.90 -3.34 3.13
C ILE A 305 25.77 -3.15 1.89
N THR A 306 25.13 -3.04 0.74
CA THR A 306 25.77 -2.73 -0.54
C THR A 306 25.07 -1.54 -1.18
N PHE A 307 25.84 -0.46 -1.39
CA PHE A 307 25.33 0.70 -2.10
C PHE A 307 25.30 0.44 -3.61
N VAL A 308 24.15 0.67 -4.21
CA VAL A 308 23.91 0.47 -5.65
C VAL A 308 23.60 1.81 -6.32
N LYS A 309 23.74 1.87 -7.66
CA LYS A 309 23.42 3.07 -8.43
C LYS A 309 21.98 3.51 -8.13
N ASP A 310 21.83 4.81 -7.89
CA ASP A 310 20.51 5.39 -7.63
C ASP A 310 19.60 5.33 -8.85
N ARG A 311 18.30 5.27 -8.62
CA ARG A 311 17.29 5.26 -9.68
C ARG A 311 17.08 6.66 -10.25
N LEU A 312 16.59 6.74 -11.48
CA LEU A 312 16.25 8.00 -12.13
C LEU A 312 15.04 8.64 -11.43
N GLY A 313 15.09 9.95 -11.22
CA GLY A 313 14.00 10.71 -10.63
C GLY A 313 13.69 10.30 -9.16
N HIS A 314 14.70 9.88 -8.41
CA HIS A 314 14.53 9.49 -7.01
C HIS A 314 14.34 10.71 -6.12
N ASP A 315 13.11 10.93 -5.65
CA ASP A 315 12.76 12.04 -4.79
C ASP A 315 13.52 11.99 -3.46
N GLN A 316 13.99 13.16 -3.02
CA GLN A 316 14.85 13.27 -1.83
C GLN A 316 14.07 13.01 -0.54
N ARG A 317 12.90 13.67 -0.37
CA ARG A 317 12.15 13.60 0.88
C ARG A 317 10.65 13.64 0.63
N TYR A 318 9.92 12.79 1.35
CA TYR A 318 8.48 12.85 1.51
C TYR A 318 8.14 13.03 2.99
N ALA A 319 7.31 14.02 3.27
CA ALA A 319 6.70 14.20 4.59
C ALA A 319 5.34 14.88 4.39
N ILE A 320 4.29 14.34 4.97
CA ILE A 320 2.93 14.87 4.83
C ILE A 320 2.38 15.33 6.17
N ASP A 321 1.55 16.36 6.12
CA ASP A 321 0.84 16.89 7.28
C ASP A 321 -0.55 16.23 7.39
N PRO A 322 -0.81 15.40 8.42
CA PRO A 322 -2.12 14.79 8.66
C PRO A 322 -3.00 15.62 9.59
N THR A 323 -2.74 16.90 9.79
CA THR A 323 -3.50 17.76 10.72
C THR A 323 -4.99 17.79 10.36
N LYS A 324 -5.35 17.87 9.09
CA LYS A 324 -6.74 17.90 8.64
C LYS A 324 -7.53 16.66 9.08
N ILE A 325 -7.01 15.46 8.83
CA ILE A 325 -7.70 14.23 9.26
C ILE A 325 -7.77 14.12 10.78
N SER A 326 -6.74 14.61 11.49
CA SER A 326 -6.75 14.66 12.95
C SER A 326 -7.84 15.59 13.48
N ASP A 327 -7.94 16.81 12.95
CA ASP A 327 -8.85 17.83 13.43
C ASP A 327 -10.31 17.54 13.08
N GLU A 328 -10.55 17.08 11.85
CA GLU A 328 -11.91 16.81 11.37
C GLU A 328 -12.45 15.44 11.81
N LEU A 329 -11.62 14.41 11.87
CA LEU A 329 -12.06 13.03 12.09
C LEU A 329 -11.51 12.41 13.39
N GLY A 330 -10.63 13.10 14.12
CA GLY A 330 -10.02 12.61 15.37
C GLY A 330 -9.00 11.49 15.16
N TRP A 331 -8.58 11.21 13.92
CA TRP A 331 -7.62 10.16 13.64
C TRP A 331 -6.18 10.65 13.88
N LYS A 332 -5.36 9.77 14.46
CA LYS A 332 -3.91 9.95 14.62
C LYS A 332 -3.22 8.60 14.47
N PRO A 333 -1.96 8.56 13.93
CA PRO A 333 -1.21 7.32 13.93
C PRO A 333 -0.89 6.90 15.38
N GLU A 334 -1.16 5.65 15.71
CA GLU A 334 -0.98 5.10 17.06
C GLU A 334 0.34 4.31 17.19
N THR A 335 0.88 3.83 16.06
CA THR A 335 2.03 2.94 16.05
C THR A 335 3.31 3.70 15.73
N ARG A 336 4.18 3.88 16.75
CA ARG A 336 5.53 4.38 16.53
C ARG A 336 6.35 3.41 15.70
N PHE A 337 7.27 3.92 14.88
CA PHE A 337 8.04 3.09 13.96
C PHE A 337 8.82 1.97 14.67
N GLU A 338 9.44 2.26 15.81
CA GLU A 338 10.23 1.30 16.59
C GLU A 338 9.38 0.11 17.09
N VAL A 339 8.09 0.33 17.35
CA VAL A 339 7.15 -0.73 17.73
C VAL A 339 6.65 -1.48 16.49
N GLY A 340 6.28 -0.75 15.46
CA GLY A 340 5.72 -1.30 14.23
C GLY A 340 6.73 -2.18 13.46
N ILE A 341 8.01 -1.78 13.44
CA ILE A 341 9.07 -2.58 12.77
C ILE A 341 9.27 -3.93 13.45
N VAL A 342 9.23 -3.98 14.79
CA VAL A 342 9.31 -5.24 15.55
C VAL A 342 8.13 -6.15 15.23
N LYS A 343 6.89 -5.60 15.23
CA LYS A 343 5.68 -6.34 14.83
C LYS A 343 5.81 -6.89 13.41
N THR A 344 6.29 -6.06 12.49
CA THR A 344 6.46 -6.42 11.07
C THR A 344 7.47 -7.55 10.91
N ILE A 345 8.67 -7.41 11.49
CA ILE A 345 9.73 -8.42 11.36
C ILE A 345 9.28 -9.74 11.99
N ARG A 346 8.67 -9.70 13.19
CA ARG A 346 8.14 -10.90 13.85
C ARG A 346 7.13 -11.61 12.96
N TRP A 347 6.23 -10.85 12.34
CA TRP A 347 5.25 -11.42 11.42
C TRP A 347 5.92 -12.18 10.26
N TYR A 348 6.96 -11.60 9.63
CA TYR A 348 7.71 -12.30 8.57
C TYR A 348 8.43 -13.54 9.09
N LEU A 349 8.99 -13.51 10.30
CA LEU A 349 9.64 -14.69 10.90
C LEU A 349 8.63 -15.83 11.16
N ASP A 350 7.42 -15.48 11.54
CA ASP A 350 6.35 -16.46 11.86
C ASP A 350 5.63 -16.98 10.59
N HIS A 351 5.70 -16.28 9.43
CA HIS A 351 4.91 -16.59 8.23
C HIS A 351 5.78 -16.95 7.02
N GLN A 352 6.78 -17.82 7.22
CA GLN A 352 7.71 -18.23 6.16
C GLN A 352 7.02 -18.91 4.99
N ALA A 353 6.00 -19.72 5.23
CA ALA A 353 5.22 -20.38 4.17
C ALA A 353 4.60 -19.36 3.20
N TRP A 354 4.01 -18.27 3.73
CA TRP A 354 3.48 -17.18 2.91
C TRP A 354 4.60 -16.48 2.11
N VAL A 355 5.76 -16.22 2.76
CA VAL A 355 6.90 -15.59 2.07
C VAL A 355 7.41 -16.45 0.92
N GLU A 356 7.50 -17.76 1.11
CA GLU A 356 7.92 -18.71 0.09
C GLU A 356 6.94 -18.76 -1.08
N GLU A 357 5.64 -18.78 -0.79
CA GLU A 357 4.58 -18.77 -1.80
C GLU A 357 4.69 -17.55 -2.72
N ILE A 358 4.77 -16.33 -2.15
CA ILE A 358 4.76 -15.09 -2.93
C ILE A 358 6.10 -14.78 -3.62
N THR A 359 7.20 -15.41 -3.18
CA THR A 359 8.54 -15.18 -3.75
C THR A 359 8.94 -16.20 -4.81
N GLY A 360 8.05 -17.12 -5.19
CA GLY A 360 8.25 -18.06 -6.28
C GLY A 360 8.13 -17.42 -7.69
N GLY A 361 8.49 -18.18 -8.71
CA GLY A 361 8.18 -17.90 -10.12
C GLY A 361 8.58 -16.51 -10.62
N ASP A 362 7.58 -15.66 -10.92
CA ASP A 362 7.77 -14.33 -11.55
C ASP A 362 8.55 -13.34 -10.69
N TYR A 363 8.44 -13.44 -9.35
CA TYR A 363 9.21 -12.61 -8.44
C TYR A 363 10.72 -12.86 -8.60
N MET A 364 11.15 -14.12 -8.68
CA MET A 364 12.58 -14.45 -8.83
C MET A 364 13.15 -13.90 -10.14
N ARG A 365 12.40 -14.01 -11.26
CA ARG A 365 12.80 -13.42 -12.55
C ARG A 365 12.95 -11.90 -12.47
N TYR A 366 12.01 -11.23 -11.81
CA TYR A 366 12.09 -9.78 -11.58
C TYR A 366 13.30 -9.42 -10.71
N TYR A 367 13.49 -10.11 -9.57
CA TYR A 367 14.60 -9.86 -8.64
C TYR A 367 15.98 -10.00 -9.31
N GLU A 368 16.19 -11.07 -10.07
CA GLU A 368 17.44 -11.30 -10.81
C GLU A 368 17.71 -10.19 -11.85
N ARG A 369 16.68 -9.72 -12.55
CA ARG A 369 16.82 -8.63 -13.53
C ARG A 369 17.21 -7.32 -12.85
N MET A 370 16.59 -6.99 -11.71
CA MET A 370 16.80 -5.71 -11.02
C MET A 370 18.09 -5.66 -10.20
N TYR A 371 18.50 -6.79 -9.62
CA TYR A 371 19.60 -6.84 -8.64
C TYR A 371 20.71 -7.83 -8.97
N GLY A 372 20.51 -8.77 -9.89
CA GLY A 372 21.50 -9.83 -10.19
C GLY A 372 22.71 -9.37 -11.00
N GLN A 373 22.67 -8.19 -11.62
CA GLN A 373 23.74 -7.60 -12.43
C GLN A 373 24.26 -6.26 -11.90
N ARG A 374 23.95 -5.91 -10.66
CA ARG A 374 24.34 -4.64 -10.03
C ARG A 374 25.34 -4.83 -8.92
#